data_a642127a67f776a85545bddfd61ea11c
#
_entry.id   a642127a67f776a85545bddfd61ea11c
#
_cell.length_a   1.000
_cell.length_b   1.000
_cell.length_c   1.000
_cell.angle_alpha   90.00
_cell.angle_beta   90.00
_cell.angle_gamma   90.00
#
_symmetry.space_group_name_H-M   'P 1'
#
loop_
_entity.id
_entity.type
_entity.pdbx_description
1 polymer ?
#
loop_
_entity_poly.entity_id
_entity_poly.type
_entity_poly.pdbx_seq_one_letter_code
_entity_poly.pdbx_strand_id
1 'polypeptide(L)'
;MGFDVYGLKPTINKDKPDILDKYQDENGWAKWDIMDDNDRDIYFKAQDEYHSDNPGIYFRSNVWWWRTLWDYTCEVCWEILSEDDINGGQWNDGHKISKTKTIKMAKVMKEAETNGFLNEFESHVPENTSYPFSVDVAIEFRKFLEQSGGIEIC
;
A
#
# COMPACT_ATOMS: atom_id res chain seq x y z
N MET A 1 -9.08 -2.57 13.09
CA MET A 1 -8.57 -1.26 12.62
C MET A 1 -7.41 -1.50 11.66
N GLY A 2 -7.37 -0.78 10.58
CA GLY A 2 -6.35 -0.95 9.54
C GLY A 2 -6.04 0.36 8.84
N PHE A 3 -5.04 0.28 7.98
CA PHE A 3 -4.63 1.36 7.09
C PHE A 3 -4.91 0.93 5.66
N ASP A 4 -5.69 1.73 4.98
CA ASP A 4 -5.95 1.61 3.55
C ASP A 4 -5.16 2.73 2.85
N VAL A 5 -4.27 2.35 1.93
CA VAL A 5 -3.43 3.30 1.23
C VAL A 5 -3.76 3.26 -0.25
N TYR A 6 -4.16 4.40 -0.78
CA TYR A 6 -4.61 4.52 -2.17
C TYR A 6 -3.57 5.26 -3.01
N GLY A 7 -3.32 4.75 -4.21
CA GLY A 7 -2.57 5.49 -5.21
C GLY A 7 -3.39 6.67 -5.74
N LEU A 8 -2.82 7.86 -5.77
CA LEU A 8 -3.51 9.08 -6.24
C LEU A 8 -3.63 9.12 -7.75
N LYS A 9 -2.64 8.60 -8.46
CA LYS A 9 -2.60 8.50 -9.92
C LYS A 9 -1.85 7.23 -10.33
N PRO A 10 -2.42 6.05 -10.06
CA PRO A 10 -1.72 4.80 -10.27
C PRO A 10 -1.43 4.52 -11.73
N THR A 11 -0.30 3.86 -11.99
CA THR A 11 0.01 3.28 -13.29
C THR A 11 -0.90 2.09 -13.53
N ILE A 12 -1.61 2.08 -14.66
CA ILE A 12 -2.47 0.98 -15.08
C ILE A 12 -1.73 0.12 -16.09
N ASN A 13 -1.33 -1.08 -15.67
CA ASN A 13 -0.64 -2.06 -16.51
C ASN A 13 -1.62 -2.92 -17.32
N LYS A 14 -2.78 -3.23 -16.71
CA LYS A 14 -3.89 -3.93 -17.35
C LYS A 14 -5.19 -3.21 -17.07
N ASP A 15 -6.03 -3.13 -18.09
CA ASP A 15 -7.33 -2.47 -18.00
C ASP A 15 -8.24 -3.14 -16.97
N LYS A 16 -9.13 -2.33 -16.41
CA LYS A 16 -10.13 -2.77 -15.46
C LYS A 16 -11.11 -3.76 -16.12
N PRO A 17 -11.31 -4.96 -15.54
CA PRO A 17 -12.28 -5.91 -16.07
C PRO A 17 -13.71 -5.36 -16.05
N ASP A 18 -14.50 -5.67 -17.08
CA ASP A 18 -15.90 -5.22 -17.20
C ASP A 18 -16.77 -5.61 -16.00
N ILE A 19 -16.48 -6.74 -15.36
CA ILE A 19 -17.22 -7.20 -14.19
C ILE A 19 -17.09 -6.24 -13.01
N LEU A 20 -15.96 -5.55 -12.86
CA LEU A 20 -15.80 -4.54 -11.82
C LEU A 20 -16.65 -3.32 -12.11
N ASP A 21 -16.73 -2.88 -13.36
CA ASP A 21 -17.61 -1.78 -13.76
C ASP A 21 -19.09 -2.10 -13.54
N LYS A 22 -19.48 -3.35 -13.80
CA LYS A 22 -20.85 -3.82 -13.59
C LYS A 22 -21.28 -3.74 -12.13
N TYR A 23 -20.40 -4.10 -11.20
CA TYR A 23 -20.69 -4.23 -9.78
C TYR A 23 -20.12 -3.12 -8.90
N GLN A 24 -19.57 -2.07 -9.48
CA GLN A 24 -19.12 -0.88 -8.76
C GLN A 24 -20.01 0.33 -9.10
N ASP A 25 -20.17 1.22 -8.12
CA ASP A 25 -20.78 2.52 -8.34
C ASP A 25 -19.76 3.53 -8.93
N GLU A 26 -20.22 4.77 -9.13
CA GLU A 26 -19.37 5.86 -9.65
C GLU A 26 -18.14 6.20 -8.78
N ASN A 27 -18.17 5.82 -7.50
CA ASN A 27 -17.08 6.01 -6.54
C ASN A 27 -16.19 4.76 -6.41
N GLY A 28 -16.47 3.69 -7.15
CA GLY A 28 -15.74 2.43 -7.09
C GLY A 28 -16.17 1.50 -5.94
N TRP A 29 -17.28 1.81 -5.25
CA TRP A 29 -17.81 0.95 -4.18
C TRP A 29 -18.64 -0.20 -4.73
N ALA A 30 -18.47 -1.36 -4.14
CA ALA A 30 -19.20 -2.56 -4.55
C ALA A 30 -20.71 -2.44 -4.27
N LYS A 31 -21.52 -2.79 -5.26
CA LYS A 31 -22.98 -2.84 -5.18
C LYS A 31 -23.44 -4.19 -4.63
N TRP A 32 -23.33 -4.39 -3.34
CA TRP A 32 -23.61 -5.67 -2.67
C TRP A 32 -25.05 -6.16 -2.84
N ASP A 33 -25.98 -5.25 -2.98
CA ASP A 33 -27.43 -5.50 -3.10
C ASP A 33 -27.84 -6.19 -4.41
N ILE A 34 -27.02 -6.09 -5.45
CA ILE A 34 -27.28 -6.70 -6.76
C ILE A 34 -26.45 -7.96 -7.04
N MET A 35 -25.63 -8.39 -6.09
CA MET A 35 -24.75 -9.56 -6.22
C MET A 35 -25.27 -10.72 -5.36
N ASP A 36 -25.41 -11.90 -5.98
CA ASP A 36 -25.54 -13.16 -5.23
C ASP A 36 -24.16 -13.66 -4.74
N ASP A 37 -24.12 -14.77 -4.03
CA ASP A 37 -22.86 -15.29 -3.48
C ASP A 37 -21.85 -15.67 -4.57
N ASN A 38 -22.32 -16.22 -5.69
CA ASN A 38 -21.45 -16.55 -6.82
C ASN A 38 -20.90 -15.29 -7.49
N ASP A 39 -21.72 -14.26 -7.67
CA ASP A 39 -21.30 -12.96 -8.20
C ASP A 39 -20.24 -12.31 -7.30
N ARG A 40 -20.39 -12.41 -6.00
CA ARG A 40 -19.41 -11.89 -5.02
C ARG A 40 -18.06 -12.58 -5.15
N ASP A 41 -18.04 -13.90 -5.26
CA ASP A 41 -16.81 -14.67 -5.44
C ASP A 41 -16.09 -14.27 -6.74
N ILE A 42 -16.82 -14.15 -7.83
CA ILE A 42 -16.28 -13.71 -9.12
C ILE A 42 -15.78 -12.26 -9.04
N TYR A 43 -16.53 -11.38 -8.40
CA TYR A 43 -16.16 -9.99 -8.19
C TYR A 43 -14.85 -9.85 -7.39
N PHE A 44 -14.75 -10.53 -6.25
CA PHE A 44 -13.55 -10.49 -5.42
C PHE A 44 -12.33 -11.03 -6.16
N LYS A 45 -12.48 -12.14 -6.88
CA LYS A 45 -11.39 -12.70 -7.67
C LYS A 45 -10.91 -11.71 -8.74
N ALA A 46 -11.82 -11.09 -9.46
CA ALA A 46 -11.49 -10.09 -10.49
C ALA A 46 -10.83 -8.86 -9.88
N GLN A 47 -11.27 -8.41 -8.71
CA GLN A 47 -10.67 -7.28 -7.99
C GLN A 47 -9.24 -7.60 -7.53
N ASP A 48 -9.03 -8.78 -6.95
CA ASP A 48 -7.71 -9.21 -6.50
C ASP A 48 -6.72 -9.33 -7.67
N GLU A 49 -7.15 -9.89 -8.79
CA GLU A 49 -6.34 -9.96 -10.02
C GLU A 49 -6.01 -8.56 -10.56
N TYR A 50 -6.99 -7.66 -10.59
CA TYR A 50 -6.80 -6.29 -11.05
C TYR A 50 -5.80 -5.52 -10.18
N HIS A 51 -5.89 -5.66 -8.85
CA HIS A 51 -4.93 -5.04 -7.94
C HIS A 51 -3.54 -5.69 -8.03
N SER A 52 -3.47 -7.00 -8.23
CA SER A 52 -2.19 -7.72 -8.42
C SER A 52 -1.47 -7.28 -9.70
N ASP A 53 -2.22 -7.10 -10.80
CA ASP A 53 -1.68 -6.62 -12.07
C ASP A 53 -1.30 -5.13 -12.05
N ASN A 54 -1.93 -4.36 -11.16
CA ASN A 54 -1.77 -2.91 -11.02
C ASN A 54 -1.40 -2.54 -9.57
N PRO A 55 -0.19 -2.85 -9.11
CA PRO A 55 0.20 -2.73 -7.70
C PRO A 55 0.17 -1.30 -7.15
N GLY A 56 0.09 -0.29 -8.01
CA GLY A 56 0.01 1.11 -7.60
C GLY A 56 -1.38 1.59 -7.17
N ILE A 57 -2.42 0.77 -7.32
CA ILE A 57 -3.80 1.19 -7.03
C ILE A 57 -4.06 1.24 -5.53
N TYR A 58 -3.69 0.19 -4.83
CA TYR A 58 -4.13 -0.03 -3.46
C TYR A 58 -3.14 -0.89 -2.67
N PHE A 59 -2.94 -0.52 -1.41
CA PHE A 59 -2.18 -1.29 -0.43
C PHE A 59 -2.92 -1.27 0.90
N ARG A 60 -2.96 -2.40 1.58
CA ARG A 60 -3.63 -2.52 2.88
C ARG A 60 -2.73 -3.18 3.91
N SER A 61 -2.81 -2.67 5.13
CA SER A 61 -2.16 -3.28 6.29
C SER A 61 -3.03 -3.11 7.53
N ASN A 62 -3.04 -4.10 8.43
CA ASN A 62 -3.62 -3.84 9.74
C ASN A 62 -2.69 -2.94 10.56
N VAL A 63 -3.21 -2.37 11.65
CA VAL A 63 -2.48 -1.39 12.46
C VAL A 63 -1.16 -1.94 13.05
N TRP A 64 -1.14 -3.23 13.38
CA TRP A 64 0.04 -3.87 14.00
C TRP A 64 1.22 -3.96 13.03
N TRP A 65 0.97 -4.43 11.82
CA TRP A 65 1.95 -4.50 10.73
C TRP A 65 2.31 -3.13 10.18
N TRP A 66 1.34 -2.22 10.11
CA TRP A 66 1.57 -0.87 9.60
C TRP A 66 2.57 -0.08 10.45
N ARG A 67 2.50 -0.18 11.77
CA ARG A 67 3.38 0.54 12.67
C ARG A 67 4.85 0.30 12.37
N THR A 68 5.26 -0.96 12.29
CA THR A 68 6.65 -1.32 11.99
C THR A 68 7.04 -1.03 10.54
N LEU A 69 6.13 -1.22 9.60
CA LEU A 69 6.34 -0.86 8.20
C LEU A 69 6.54 0.65 8.05
N TRP A 70 5.74 1.46 8.73
CA TRP A 70 5.88 2.91 8.67
C TRP A 70 7.15 3.40 9.36
N ASP A 71 7.53 2.82 10.50
CA ASP A 71 8.80 3.10 11.16
C ASP A 71 10.00 2.81 10.26
N TYR A 72 9.99 1.66 9.59
CA TYR A 72 11.00 1.32 8.58
C TYR A 72 11.02 2.33 7.43
N THR A 73 9.85 2.66 6.91
CA THR A 73 9.71 3.61 5.81
C THR A 73 10.26 4.99 6.17
N CYS A 74 9.95 5.49 7.36
CA CYS A 74 10.45 6.76 7.87
C CYS A 74 11.96 6.74 8.06
N GLU A 75 12.53 5.64 8.54
CA GLU A 75 13.97 5.50 8.71
C GLU A 75 14.73 5.52 7.38
N VAL A 76 14.24 4.78 6.39
CA VAL A 76 14.85 4.75 5.05
C VAL A 76 14.64 6.04 4.28
N CYS A 77 13.48 6.67 4.45
CA CYS A 77 13.05 7.85 3.68
C CYS A 77 13.15 9.17 4.47
N TRP A 78 13.91 9.23 5.55
CA TRP A 78 13.94 10.40 6.43
C TRP A 78 14.36 11.69 5.73
N GLU A 79 15.21 11.64 4.71
CA GLU A 79 15.61 12.81 3.91
C GLU A 79 14.52 13.29 2.93
N ILE A 80 13.53 12.44 2.65
CA ILE A 80 12.46 12.70 1.68
C ILE A 80 11.20 13.17 2.37
N LEU A 81 10.85 12.53 3.50
CA LEU A 81 9.64 12.81 4.25
C LEU A 81 9.80 14.04 5.13
N SER A 82 8.80 14.92 5.13
CA SER A 82 8.69 16.01 6.08
C SER A 82 8.21 15.51 7.44
N GLU A 83 8.33 16.35 8.46
CA GLU A 83 7.76 16.06 9.78
C GLU A 83 6.24 15.79 9.69
N ASP A 84 5.54 16.57 8.87
CA ASP A 84 4.10 16.37 8.62
C ASP A 84 3.80 15.03 7.96
N ASP A 85 4.65 14.57 7.03
CA ASP A 85 4.51 13.26 6.40
C ASP A 85 4.71 12.13 7.42
N ILE A 86 5.75 12.23 8.25
CA ILE A 86 6.07 11.24 9.28
C ILE A 86 4.91 11.14 10.27
N ASN A 87 4.40 12.26 10.74
CA ASN A 87 3.26 12.30 11.65
C ASN A 87 1.96 11.84 10.96
N GLY A 88 1.73 12.28 9.72
CA GLY A 88 0.54 11.91 8.95
C GLY A 88 0.40 10.42 8.69
N GLY A 89 1.51 9.72 8.49
CA GLY A 89 1.53 8.27 8.31
C GLY A 89 1.23 7.47 9.58
N GLN A 90 1.24 8.10 10.76
CA GLN A 90 0.83 7.45 12.01
C GLN A 90 -0.69 7.27 12.13
N TRP A 91 -1.45 7.98 11.32
CA TRP A 91 -2.91 8.05 11.39
C TRP A 91 -3.53 7.66 10.04
N ASN A 92 -4.73 7.12 10.11
CA ASN A 92 -5.52 6.74 8.94
C ASN A 92 -6.62 7.78 8.64
N ASP A 93 -6.20 9.02 8.49
CA ASP A 93 -7.11 10.19 8.39
C ASP A 93 -7.01 10.97 7.07
N GLY A 94 -6.36 10.40 6.05
CA GLY A 94 -6.32 10.99 4.73
C GLY A 94 -5.07 11.79 4.40
N HIS A 95 -3.96 11.57 5.10
CA HIS A 95 -2.70 12.24 4.77
C HIS A 95 -2.20 11.86 3.38
N LYS A 96 -1.79 12.85 2.60
CA LYS A 96 -1.31 12.67 1.22
C LYS A 96 0.19 12.92 1.10
N ILE A 97 0.85 12.06 0.33
CA ILE A 97 2.27 12.20 -0.05
C ILE A 97 2.35 12.30 -1.57
N SER A 98 3.08 13.28 -2.08
CA SER A 98 3.15 13.59 -3.51
C SER A 98 3.81 12.49 -4.34
N LYS A 99 3.51 12.47 -5.65
CA LYS A 99 4.17 11.60 -6.63
C LYS A 99 5.69 11.75 -6.62
N THR A 100 6.19 12.98 -6.57
CA THR A 100 7.64 13.23 -6.53
C THR A 100 8.30 12.54 -5.33
N LYS A 101 7.67 12.61 -4.16
CA LYS A 101 8.17 11.94 -2.96
C LYS A 101 8.05 10.43 -3.06
N THR A 102 6.92 9.88 -3.51
CA THR A 102 6.74 8.43 -3.59
C THR A 102 7.70 7.75 -4.57
N ILE A 103 8.06 8.40 -5.66
CA ILE A 103 9.09 7.90 -6.58
C ILE A 103 10.46 7.84 -5.89
N LYS A 104 10.84 8.90 -5.17
CA LYS A 104 12.10 8.94 -4.42
C LYS A 104 12.12 7.92 -3.28
N MET A 105 11.01 7.77 -2.56
CA MET A 105 10.84 6.76 -1.51
C MET A 105 11.05 5.36 -2.07
N ALA A 106 10.38 5.01 -3.15
CA ALA A 106 10.51 3.70 -3.78
C ALA A 106 11.96 3.41 -4.20
N LYS A 107 12.67 4.41 -4.70
CA LYS A 107 14.08 4.28 -5.09
C LYS A 107 14.98 3.94 -3.90
N VAL A 108 14.91 4.72 -2.81
CA VAL A 108 15.76 4.47 -1.63
C VAL A 108 15.36 3.20 -0.89
N MET A 109 14.07 2.84 -0.89
CA MET A 109 13.61 1.57 -0.34
C MET A 109 14.11 0.37 -1.14
N LYS A 110 14.18 0.48 -2.47
CA LYS A 110 14.78 -0.56 -3.31
C LYS A 110 16.29 -0.70 -3.06
N GLU A 111 17.00 0.39 -2.86
CA GLU A 111 18.41 0.36 -2.46
C GLU A 111 18.59 -0.35 -1.10
N ALA A 112 17.68 -0.12 -0.15
CA ALA A 112 17.69 -0.81 1.15
C ALA A 112 17.44 -2.33 1.03
N GLU A 113 16.68 -2.77 0.02
CA GLU A 113 16.49 -4.20 -0.30
C GLU A 113 17.80 -4.85 -0.75
N THR A 114 18.63 -4.14 -1.51
CA THR A 114 19.84 -4.68 -2.13
C THR A 114 21.10 -4.50 -1.28
N ASN A 115 21.16 -3.49 -0.42
CA ASN A 115 22.33 -3.22 0.42
C ASN A 115 22.32 -3.92 1.80
N GLY A 116 21.27 -4.71 2.08
CA GLY A 116 21.14 -5.47 3.32
C GLY A 116 20.43 -4.75 4.46
N PHE A 117 20.09 -3.47 4.31
CA PHE A 117 19.44 -2.69 5.39
C PHE A 117 18.06 -3.25 5.76
N LEU A 118 17.26 -3.67 4.76
CA LEU A 118 15.94 -4.25 5.01
C LEU A 118 16.01 -5.52 5.87
N ASN A 119 16.93 -6.42 5.55
CA ASN A 119 17.13 -7.64 6.34
C ASN A 119 17.69 -7.34 7.73
N GLU A 120 18.57 -6.35 7.85
CA GLU A 120 19.09 -5.90 9.12
C GLU A 120 17.99 -5.31 10.00
N PHE A 121 17.12 -4.50 9.45
CA PHE A 121 15.96 -3.95 10.16
C PHE A 121 15.05 -5.06 10.70
N GLU A 122 14.72 -6.05 9.88
CA GLU A 122 13.93 -7.22 10.31
C GLU A 122 14.61 -7.95 11.48
N SER A 123 15.93 -8.12 11.44
CA SER A 123 16.68 -8.81 12.50
C SER A 123 16.64 -8.11 13.84
N HIS A 124 16.39 -6.80 13.87
CA HIS A 124 16.29 -6.00 15.10
C HIS A 124 14.86 -5.93 15.66
N VAL A 125 13.86 -6.43 14.92
CA VAL A 125 12.48 -6.52 15.42
C VAL A 125 12.38 -7.72 16.36
N PRO A 126 11.90 -7.56 17.61
CA PRO A 126 11.79 -8.67 18.55
C PRO A 126 10.80 -9.75 18.05
N GLU A 127 11.14 -11.02 18.21
CA GLU A 127 10.26 -12.14 17.82
C GLU A 127 8.92 -12.17 18.56
N ASN A 128 8.91 -11.70 19.82
CA ASN A 128 7.73 -11.68 20.68
C ASN A 128 7.03 -10.31 20.73
N THR A 129 7.12 -9.54 19.66
CA THR A 129 6.48 -8.23 19.59
C THR A 129 5.03 -8.32 19.15
N SER A 130 4.18 -7.41 19.66
CA SER A 130 2.83 -7.17 19.12
C SER A 130 2.86 -6.44 17.77
N TYR A 131 4.02 -5.91 17.35
CA TYR A 131 4.22 -5.14 16.13
C TYR A 131 5.17 -5.90 15.19
N PRO A 132 4.66 -6.88 14.43
CA PRO A 132 5.50 -7.68 13.55
C PRO A 132 6.01 -6.91 12.35
N PHE A 133 7.12 -7.37 11.77
CA PHE A 133 7.67 -6.84 10.54
C PHE A 133 7.96 -7.96 9.54
N SER A 134 7.73 -7.70 8.26
CA SER A 134 7.98 -8.64 7.18
C SER A 134 8.73 -7.96 6.03
N VAL A 135 9.83 -8.57 5.62
CA VAL A 135 10.58 -8.17 4.41
C VAL A 135 9.68 -8.20 3.17
N ASP A 136 8.86 -9.24 3.03
CA ASP A 136 7.96 -9.36 1.86
C ASP A 136 6.93 -8.24 1.80
N VAL A 137 6.35 -7.86 2.94
CA VAL A 137 5.39 -6.74 3.02
C VAL A 137 6.06 -5.41 2.69
N ALA A 138 7.29 -5.20 3.16
CA ALA A 138 8.06 -3.99 2.83
C ALA A 138 8.36 -3.89 1.33
N ILE A 139 8.68 -5.01 0.68
CA ILE A 139 8.89 -5.08 -0.77
C ILE A 139 7.60 -4.79 -1.53
N GLU A 140 6.48 -5.36 -1.10
CA GLU A 140 5.16 -5.08 -1.69
C GLU A 140 4.79 -3.59 -1.57
N PHE A 141 5.03 -3.00 -0.41
CA PHE A 141 4.78 -1.57 -0.18
C PHE A 141 5.65 -0.70 -1.09
N ARG A 142 6.92 -1.03 -1.25
CA ARG A 142 7.80 -0.32 -2.19
C ARG A 142 7.29 -0.42 -3.64
N LYS A 143 6.86 -1.59 -4.09
CA LYS A 143 6.28 -1.79 -5.42
C LYS A 143 5.01 -0.96 -5.62
N PHE A 144 4.17 -0.89 -4.59
CA PHE A 144 3.00 -0.02 -4.58
C PHE A 144 3.40 1.46 -4.74
N LEU A 145 4.34 1.95 -3.93
CA LEU A 145 4.82 3.34 -4.01
C LEU A 145 5.37 3.70 -5.39
N GLU A 146 6.09 2.77 -6.01
CA GLU A 146 6.71 2.95 -7.32
C GLU A 146 5.69 3.27 -8.41
N GLN A 147 4.49 2.72 -8.32
CA GLN A 147 3.43 2.84 -9.33
C GLN A 147 2.20 3.65 -8.88
N SER A 148 2.22 4.17 -7.68
CA SER A 148 1.05 4.81 -7.06
C SER A 148 0.73 6.22 -7.61
N GLY A 149 1.73 6.93 -8.10
CA GLY A 149 1.56 8.33 -8.52
C GLY A 149 1.25 9.29 -7.38
N GLY A 150 1.76 9.00 -6.19
CA GLY A 150 1.40 9.63 -4.93
C GLY A 150 0.44 8.76 -4.14
N ILE A 151 0.32 8.99 -2.84
CA ILE A 151 -0.53 8.17 -1.96
C ILE A 151 -1.41 9.00 -1.04
N GLU A 152 -2.50 8.38 -0.61
CA GLU A 152 -3.36 8.84 0.48
C GLU A 152 -3.50 7.72 1.51
N ILE A 153 -3.19 8.04 2.76
CA ILE A 153 -3.21 7.09 3.89
C ILE A 153 -4.51 7.26 4.68
N CYS A 154 -5.37 6.25 4.58
CA CYS A 154 -6.71 6.29 5.21
C CYS A 154 -6.91 5.21 6.25
#